data_3439bce0d9bdc95f7c50f17c9dfb51d4
#
_entry.id   3439bce0d9bdc95f7c50f17c9dfb51d4
#
_cell.length_a   1.000
_cell.length_b   1.000
_cell.length_c   1.000
_cell.angle_alpha   90.00
_cell.angle_beta   90.00
_cell.angle_gamma   90.00
#
_symmetry.space_group_name_H-M   'P 1'
#
loop_
_entity.id
_entity.type
_entity.pdbx_description
1 polymer ?
#
loop_
_entity_poly.entity_id
_entity_poly.type
_entity_poly.pdbx_seq_one_letter_code
_entity_poly.pdbx_strand_id
1 'polypeptide(L)' 'MKLRRLPNGDLEVTTRKGNIYRAVDLHNGWFNIWDEQREEVVVMIQYMDEFFETIAYREFHLN' A
#
# COMPACT_ATOMS: atom_id res chain seq x y z
N MET A 1 8.60 -10.53 0.81
CA MET A 1 7.91 -9.26 0.46
C MET A 1 8.82 -8.46 -0.43
N LYS A 2 8.31 -7.95 -1.53
CA LYS A 2 9.06 -7.11 -2.45
C LYS A 2 8.57 -5.67 -2.37
N LEU A 3 9.50 -4.73 -2.33
CA LEU A 3 9.23 -3.32 -2.28
C LEU A 3 9.77 -2.68 -3.56
N ARG A 4 8.93 -1.89 -4.23
CA ARG A 4 9.35 -1.21 -5.46
C ARG A 4 8.88 0.25 -5.43
N ARG A 5 9.83 1.17 -5.60
CA ARG A 5 9.53 2.59 -5.74
C ARG A 5 9.33 2.91 -7.21
N LEU A 6 8.19 3.50 -7.53
CA LEU A 6 7.86 3.88 -8.90
C LEU A 6 8.38 5.29 -9.21
N PRO A 7 8.62 5.60 -10.51
CA PRO A 7 9.16 6.92 -10.89
C PRO A 7 8.31 8.11 -10.48
N ASN A 8 6.99 7.92 -10.35
CA ASN A 8 6.07 9.00 -9.98
C ASN A 8 6.00 9.25 -8.46
N GLY A 9 6.79 8.52 -7.66
CA GLY A 9 6.79 8.65 -6.20
C GLY A 9 5.95 7.63 -5.48
N ASP A 10 5.19 6.80 -6.20
CA ASP A 10 4.40 5.73 -5.59
C ASP A 10 5.29 4.62 -5.07
N LEU A 11 4.81 3.92 -4.06
CA LEU A 11 5.49 2.77 -3.49
C LEU A 11 4.60 1.54 -3.66
N GLU A 12 5.18 0.46 -4.20
CA GLU A 12 4.44 -0.78 -4.42
C GLU A 12 5.04 -1.90 -3.60
N VAL A 13 4.18 -2.66 -2.93
CA VAL A 13 4.57 -3.82 -2.14
C VAL A 13 3.87 -5.05 -2.69
N THR A 14 4.65 -6.13 -2.92
CA THR A 14 4.12 -7.45 -3.24
C THR A 14 4.42 -8.36 -2.05
N THR A 15 3.38 -8.94 -1.48
CA THR A 15 3.50 -9.79 -0.28
C THR A 15 3.87 -11.22 -0.66
N ARG A 16 4.15 -12.04 0.35
CA ARG A 16 4.44 -13.46 0.14
C ARG A 16 3.30 -14.21 -0.52
N LYS A 17 2.07 -13.78 -0.25
CA LYS A 17 0.87 -14.38 -0.85
C LYS A 17 0.68 -13.95 -2.31
N GLY A 18 1.51 -13.02 -2.80
CA GLY A 18 1.39 -12.47 -4.13
C GLY A 18 0.43 -11.30 -4.24
N ASN A 19 -0.06 -10.80 -3.12
CA ASN A 19 -0.95 -9.64 -3.11
C ASN A 19 -0.17 -8.34 -3.29
N ILE A 20 -0.78 -7.39 -3.98
CA ILE A 20 -0.15 -6.11 -4.31
C ILE A 20 -0.89 -4.98 -3.62
N TYR A 21 -0.12 -4.09 -3.00
CA TYR A 21 -0.62 -2.87 -2.39
C TYR A 21 0.23 -1.69 -2.85
N ARG A 22 -0.40 -0.53 -3.01
CA ARG A 22 0.33 0.68 -3.40
C ARG A 22 0.05 1.82 -2.44
N ALA A 23 1.11 2.58 -2.14
CA ALA A 23 0.98 3.88 -1.51
C ALA A 23 1.07 4.90 -2.64
N VAL A 24 -0.05 5.46 -3.02
CA VAL A 24 -0.14 6.42 -4.13
C VAL A 24 0.17 7.80 -3.60
N ASP A 25 1.27 8.38 -4.06
CA ASP A 25 1.73 9.69 -3.62
C ASP A 25 0.79 10.79 -4.15
N LEU A 26 0.16 11.54 -3.25
CA LEU A 26 -0.72 12.63 -3.61
C LEU A 26 0.01 13.96 -3.77
N HIS A 27 1.34 13.96 -3.57
CA HIS A 27 2.22 15.13 -3.72
C HIS A 27 1.86 16.30 -2.78
N ASN A 28 1.22 16.00 -1.66
CA ASN A 28 0.85 16.98 -0.64
C ASN A 28 1.21 16.50 0.78
N GLY A 29 2.07 15.49 0.88
CA GLY A 29 2.44 14.90 2.16
C GLY A 29 1.58 13.71 2.56
N TRP A 30 0.57 13.39 1.77
CA TRP A 30 -0.33 12.26 2.01
C TRP A 30 -0.20 11.22 0.92
N PHE A 31 -0.60 9.98 1.25
CA PHE A 31 -0.64 8.85 0.33
C PHE A 31 -1.98 8.15 0.46
N ASN A 32 -2.57 7.73 -0.65
CA ASN A 32 -3.69 6.80 -0.66
C ASN A 32 -3.15 5.38 -0.68
N ILE A 33 -3.68 4.53 0.20
CA ILE A 33 -3.34 3.11 0.16
C ILE A 33 -4.34 2.40 -0.72
N TRP A 34 -3.83 1.76 -1.76
CA TRP A 34 -4.61 1.00 -2.75
C TRP A 34 -4.41 -0.49 -2.52
N ASP A 35 -5.53 -1.20 -2.40
CA ASP A 35 -5.56 -2.67 -2.32
C ASP A 35 -5.93 -3.19 -3.72
N GLU A 36 -4.95 -3.74 -4.42
CA GLU A 36 -5.13 -4.20 -5.80
C GLU A 36 -6.09 -5.39 -5.90
N GLN A 37 -6.06 -6.27 -4.91
CA GLN A 37 -6.88 -7.48 -4.92
C GLN A 37 -8.36 -7.15 -4.79
N ARG A 38 -8.68 -6.15 -4.00
CA ARG A 38 -10.06 -5.71 -3.76
C ARG A 38 -10.46 -4.49 -4.57
N GLU A 39 -9.51 -3.93 -5.32
CA GLU A 39 -9.71 -2.75 -6.17
C GLU A 39 -10.38 -1.62 -5.40
N GLU A 40 -9.78 -1.28 -4.25
CA GLU A 40 -10.32 -0.23 -3.40
C GLU A 40 -9.23 0.61 -2.74
N VAL A 41 -9.55 1.88 -2.49
CA VAL A 41 -8.74 2.75 -1.64
C VAL A 41 -9.13 2.44 -0.19
N VAL A 42 -8.12 2.06 0.61
CA VAL A 42 -8.33 1.61 1.98
C VAL A 42 -8.37 2.78 2.96
N VAL A 43 -7.34 3.63 2.87
CA VAL A 43 -7.13 4.72 3.83
C VAL A 43 -6.12 5.69 3.27
N MET A 44 -6.15 6.94 3.74
CA MET A 44 -5.15 7.95 3.41
C MET A 44 -4.20 8.07 4.61
N ILE A 45 -2.90 8.07 4.35
CA ILE A 45 -1.87 8.10 5.40
C ILE A 45 -0.83 9.18 5.13
N GLN A 46 -0.07 9.55 6.17
CA GLN A 46 1.09 10.44 6.04
C GLN A 46 2.41 9.72 6.24
N TYR A 47 2.43 8.62 7.03
CA TYR A 47 3.67 7.95 7.43
C TYR A 47 3.71 6.53 6.91
N MET A 48 4.87 6.11 6.39
CA MET A 48 5.03 4.80 5.75
C MET A 48 4.83 3.62 6.69
N ASP A 49 5.07 3.77 7.99
CA ASP A 49 4.79 2.70 8.95
C ASP A 49 3.30 2.33 8.95
N GLU A 50 2.41 3.31 8.74
CA GLU A 50 0.97 3.05 8.61
C GLU A 50 0.65 2.22 7.37
N PHE A 51 1.43 2.37 6.29
CA PHE A 51 1.27 1.56 5.09
C PHE A 51 1.53 0.08 5.40
N PHE A 52 2.64 -0.21 6.08
CA PHE A 52 2.99 -1.59 6.41
C PHE A 52 2.02 -2.21 7.42
N GLU A 53 1.53 -1.42 8.37
CA GLU A 53 0.50 -1.88 9.30
C GLU A 53 -0.80 -2.23 8.58
N THR A 54 -1.21 -1.42 7.62
CA THR A 54 -2.41 -1.66 6.81
C THR A 54 -2.28 -2.95 6.01
N ILE A 55 -1.12 -3.16 5.38
CA ILE A 55 -0.84 -4.39 4.63
C ILE A 55 -0.93 -5.61 5.55
N ALA A 56 -0.26 -5.54 6.70
CA ALA A 56 -0.26 -6.66 7.65
C ALA A 56 -1.68 -7.02 8.10
N TYR A 57 -2.48 -6.02 8.42
CA TYR A 57 -3.86 -6.24 8.81
C TYR A 57 -4.66 -6.93 7.71
N ARG A 58 -4.56 -6.43 6.48
CA ARG A 58 -5.31 -6.97 5.36
C ARG A 58 -4.86 -8.37 4.96
N GLU A 59 -3.55 -8.62 4.98
CA GLU A 59 -3.02 -9.96 4.70
C GLU A 59 -3.51 -10.99 5.71
N PHE A 60 -3.62 -10.58 6.96
CA PHE A 60 -4.01 -11.49 8.04
C PHE A 60 -5.53 -11.71 8.09
N HIS A 61 -6.32 -10.65 7.85
CA HIS A 61 -7.77 -10.70 8.08
C HIS A 61 -8.62 -10.77 6.81
N LEU A 62 -8.16 -10.19 5.68
CA LEU A 62 -8.99 -10.04 4.48
C LEU A 62 -8.43 -10.78 3.27
N ASN A 63 -7.15 -10.63 3.05
CA ASN A 63 -6.49 -11.19 1.88
C ASN A 63 -5.62 -12.38 2.26
#